data_7d0e65c9c3e7ba0340e6890620238063
#
_entry.id   7d0e65c9c3e7ba0340e6890620238063
#
_cell.length_a   1.000
_cell.length_b   1.000
_cell.length_c   1.000
_cell.angle_alpha   90.00
_cell.angle_beta   90.00
_cell.angle_gamma   90.00
#
_symmetry.space_group_name_H-M   'P 1'
#
loop_
_entity.id
_entity.type
_entity.pdbx_description
1 polymer ?
#
loop_
_entity_poly.entity_id
_entity_poly.type
_entity_poly.pdbx_seq_one_letter_code
_entity_poly.pdbx_strand_id
1 'polypeptide(L)'
;MNGIAALGVGTGLRYVTPITDHYCREISQRDYRGKKLACWMHIRFNNMPMMLALAESGAEIVLGACNVDSTDDAAAAYLSERGLTVYGWSGMTRADYDQHMQIVRAFGANYLCDMGGELSVAYLDREPPVKGALE
;
A
#
# COMPACT_ATOMS: atom_id res chain seq x y z
N MET A 1 -1.73 10.11 -19.62
CA MET A 1 -0.62 9.33 -19.05
C MET A 1 0.51 10.23 -18.56
N ASN A 2 0.28 11.07 -17.55
CA ASN A 2 1.30 11.98 -16.98
C ASN A 2 1.26 12.01 -15.45
N GLY A 3 0.75 10.93 -14.80
CA GLY A 3 0.48 10.95 -13.36
C GLY A 3 1.69 10.68 -12.46
N ILE A 4 2.68 9.93 -12.92
CA ILE A 4 3.79 9.46 -12.06
C ILE A 4 4.92 10.51 -11.97
N ALA A 5 5.11 11.32 -13.01
CA ALA A 5 6.13 12.39 -13.01
C ALA A 5 5.80 13.60 -12.11
N ALA A 6 4.59 13.67 -11.55
CA ALA A 6 4.10 14.81 -10.78
C ALA A 6 4.14 14.62 -9.25
N LEU A 7 4.70 13.53 -8.73
CA LEU A 7 4.76 13.23 -7.31
C LEU A 7 5.75 14.10 -6.50
N GLY A 8 6.21 15.19 -7.06
CA GLY A 8 7.02 16.20 -6.38
C GLY A 8 6.21 17.35 -5.75
N VAL A 9 4.90 17.20 -5.62
CA VAL A 9 4.04 18.30 -5.14
C VAL A 9 4.13 18.41 -3.62
N GLY A 10 4.83 19.42 -3.16
CA GLY A 10 4.83 19.87 -1.77
C GLY A 10 6.17 19.85 -1.03
N THR A 11 7.15 19.05 -1.44
CA THR A 11 8.44 18.96 -0.73
C THR A 11 9.64 19.51 -1.48
N GLY A 12 9.48 19.97 -2.73
CA GLY A 12 10.59 20.41 -3.58
C GLY A 12 11.56 19.32 -4.02
N LEU A 13 11.38 18.09 -3.55
CA LEU A 13 12.20 16.93 -3.90
C LEU A 13 11.53 16.19 -5.06
N ARG A 14 12.11 16.30 -6.23
CA ARG A 14 11.84 15.39 -7.34
C ARG A 14 12.55 14.08 -7.06
N TYR A 15 11.82 13.07 -6.63
CA TYR A 15 12.33 11.71 -6.64
C TYR A 15 12.43 11.23 -8.08
N VAL A 16 13.65 11.04 -8.55
CA VAL A 16 13.89 10.38 -9.84
C VAL A 16 14.09 8.91 -9.55
N THR A 17 13.08 8.10 -9.85
CA THR A 17 13.07 6.66 -9.59
C THR A 17 12.89 5.88 -10.90
N PRO A 18 13.88 5.92 -11.83
CA PRO A 18 13.68 5.41 -13.18
C PRO A 18 13.37 3.90 -13.22
N ILE A 19 13.91 3.13 -12.28
CA ILE A 19 13.64 1.69 -12.17
C ILE A 19 12.20 1.47 -11.68
N THR A 20 11.80 2.16 -10.61
CA THR A 20 10.42 2.10 -10.10
C THR A 20 9.43 2.53 -11.17
N ASP A 21 9.70 3.63 -11.86
CA ASP A 21 8.85 4.15 -12.93
C ASP A 21 8.71 3.16 -14.10
N HIS A 22 9.80 2.44 -14.43
CA HIS A 22 9.76 1.40 -15.45
C HIS A 22 8.79 0.28 -15.06
N TYR A 23 8.97 -0.29 -13.87
CA TYR A 23 8.11 -1.39 -13.41
C TYR A 23 6.67 -0.95 -13.11
N CYS A 24 6.44 0.27 -12.65
CA CYS A 24 5.09 0.81 -12.49
C CYS A 24 4.35 0.88 -13.83
N ARG A 25 5.04 1.28 -14.91
CA ARG A 25 4.45 1.24 -16.26
C ARG A 25 4.11 -0.16 -16.73
N GLU A 26 4.96 -1.15 -16.45
CA GLU A 26 4.66 -2.54 -16.77
C GLU A 26 3.47 -3.08 -15.97
N ILE A 27 3.42 -2.76 -14.67
CA ILE A 27 2.32 -3.17 -13.79
C ILE A 27 1.00 -2.58 -14.28
N SER A 28 0.96 -1.29 -14.60
CA SER A 28 -0.27 -0.62 -15.06
C SER A 28 -0.82 -1.14 -16.40
N GLN A 29 0.00 -1.86 -17.18
CA GLN A 29 -0.42 -2.51 -18.41
C GLN A 29 -0.99 -3.93 -18.21
N ARG A 30 -0.90 -4.46 -16.99
CA ARG A 30 -1.40 -5.80 -16.65
C ARG A 30 -2.83 -5.72 -16.13
N ASP A 31 -3.54 -6.83 -16.17
CA ASP A 31 -4.87 -6.98 -15.60
C ASP A 31 -4.79 -7.69 -14.25
N TYR A 32 -5.00 -6.92 -13.18
CA TYR A 32 -5.05 -7.44 -11.82
C TYR A 32 -6.46 -7.44 -11.23
N ARG A 33 -7.51 -7.34 -12.04
CA ARG A 33 -8.89 -7.45 -11.55
C ARG A 33 -9.12 -8.77 -10.82
N GLY A 34 -9.82 -8.71 -9.70
CA GLY A 34 -10.06 -9.86 -8.82
C GLY A 34 -8.84 -10.25 -7.96
N LYS A 35 -7.75 -9.49 -8.01
CA LYS A 35 -6.65 -9.62 -7.06
C LYS A 35 -6.89 -8.67 -5.90
N LYS A 36 -6.94 -9.23 -4.70
CA LYS A 36 -7.08 -8.49 -3.44
C LYS A 36 -5.74 -8.49 -2.72
N LEU A 37 -5.18 -7.30 -2.52
CA LEU A 37 -3.88 -7.10 -1.92
C LEU A 37 -4.02 -6.35 -0.60
N ALA A 38 -3.58 -6.96 0.49
CA ALA A 38 -3.41 -6.29 1.76
C ALA A 38 -1.93 -5.89 1.94
N CYS A 39 -1.71 -4.63 2.21
CA CYS A 39 -0.39 -4.07 2.39
C CYS A 39 -0.21 -3.60 3.83
N TRP A 40 0.86 -4.02 4.49
CA TRP A 40 1.29 -3.53 5.79
C TRP A 40 2.71 -3.00 5.65
N MET A 41 2.82 -1.70 5.39
CA MET A 41 4.07 -1.12 4.93
C MET A 41 4.22 0.35 5.34
N HIS A 42 5.40 0.91 5.13
CA HIS A 42 5.61 2.34 5.33
C HIS A 42 4.78 3.15 4.31
N ILE A 43 3.92 4.04 4.80
CA ILE A 43 3.16 4.96 3.95
C ILE A 43 4.03 6.20 3.71
N ARG A 44 4.69 6.22 2.56
CA ARG A 44 5.63 7.28 2.15
C ARG A 44 5.55 7.54 0.66
N PHE A 45 5.98 8.71 0.22
CA PHE A 45 5.96 9.11 -1.20
C PHE A 45 6.68 8.15 -2.15
N ASN A 46 7.76 7.50 -1.69
CA ASN A 46 8.52 6.55 -2.52
C ASN A 46 7.76 5.24 -2.81
N ASN A 47 6.79 4.87 -1.98
CA ASN A 47 6.00 3.65 -2.16
C ASN A 47 4.70 3.89 -2.95
N MET A 48 4.25 5.14 -3.06
CA MET A 48 2.99 5.50 -3.72
C MET A 48 2.92 5.08 -5.19
N PRO A 49 3.96 5.24 -6.02
CA PRO A 49 3.87 4.89 -7.43
C PRO A 49 3.47 3.44 -7.67
N MET A 50 4.01 2.52 -6.87
CA MET A 50 3.68 1.09 -6.96
C MET A 50 2.22 0.83 -6.57
N MET A 51 1.73 1.44 -5.49
CA MET A 51 0.35 1.28 -5.04
C MET A 51 -0.65 1.80 -6.09
N LEU A 52 -0.35 2.96 -6.68
CA LEU A 52 -1.17 3.54 -7.73
C LEU A 52 -1.17 2.68 -9.00
N ALA A 53 -0.02 2.19 -9.43
CA ALA A 53 0.08 1.34 -10.61
C ALA A 53 -0.72 0.03 -10.45
N LEU A 54 -0.67 -0.58 -9.26
CA LEU A 54 -1.45 -1.77 -8.93
C LEU A 54 -2.97 -1.46 -8.92
N ALA A 55 -3.38 -0.34 -8.34
CA ALA A 55 -4.78 0.08 -8.35
C ALA A 55 -5.28 0.39 -9.77
N GLU A 56 -4.50 1.11 -10.59
CA GLU A 56 -4.80 1.39 -11.98
C GLU A 56 -4.95 0.13 -12.82
N SER A 57 -4.22 -0.93 -12.49
CA SER A 57 -4.33 -2.24 -13.14
C SER A 57 -5.52 -3.08 -12.67
N GLY A 58 -6.34 -2.56 -11.77
CA GLY A 58 -7.59 -3.17 -11.30
C GLY A 58 -7.46 -4.00 -10.01
N ALA A 59 -6.32 -3.98 -9.32
CA ALA A 59 -6.19 -4.62 -8.02
C ALA A 59 -7.03 -3.89 -6.96
N GLU A 60 -7.69 -4.65 -6.10
CA GLU A 60 -8.31 -4.12 -4.88
C GLU A 60 -7.26 -4.05 -3.78
N ILE A 61 -7.02 -2.87 -3.23
CA ILE A 61 -5.93 -2.65 -2.27
C ILE A 61 -6.44 -2.06 -0.97
N VAL A 62 -6.02 -2.65 0.14
CA VAL A 62 -6.08 -2.03 1.46
C VAL A 62 -4.66 -1.85 1.97
N LEU A 63 -4.36 -0.68 2.51
CA LEU A 63 -3.04 -0.30 2.98
C LEU A 63 -3.10 0.08 4.46
N GLY A 64 -2.29 -0.54 5.28
CA GLY A 64 -2.05 -0.18 6.68
C GLY A 64 -0.61 0.25 6.94
N ALA A 65 -0.41 1.11 7.92
CA ALA A 65 0.91 1.62 8.29
C ALA A 65 1.61 0.65 9.24
N CYS A 66 2.73 0.06 8.83
CA CYS A 66 3.54 -0.83 9.67
C CYS A 66 4.36 -0.09 10.73
N ASN A 67 4.54 1.22 10.59
CA ASN A 67 5.31 2.02 11.53
C ASN A 67 4.76 3.45 11.58
N VAL A 68 4.29 3.83 12.76
CA VAL A 68 3.63 5.11 13.02
C VAL A 68 4.61 6.29 12.80
N ASP A 69 5.83 6.16 13.28
CA ASP A 69 6.84 7.24 13.23
C ASP A 69 7.32 7.55 11.81
N SER A 70 7.15 6.61 10.90
CA SER A 70 7.54 6.77 9.50
C SER A 70 6.37 7.07 8.56
N THR A 71 5.15 7.16 9.08
CA THR A 71 3.97 7.46 8.29
C THR A 71 3.96 8.93 7.86
N ASP A 72 3.75 9.16 6.58
CA ASP A 72 3.59 10.49 5.99
C ASP A 72 2.11 10.75 5.72
N ASP A 73 1.50 11.67 6.48
CA ASP A 73 0.07 11.96 6.40
C ASP A 73 -0.33 12.55 5.04
N ALA A 74 0.56 13.30 4.40
CA ALA A 74 0.30 13.82 3.06
C ALA A 74 0.31 12.70 2.01
N ALA A 75 1.17 11.70 2.17
CA ALA A 75 1.17 10.50 1.32
C ALA A 75 -0.10 9.67 1.54
N ALA A 76 -0.52 9.48 2.78
CA ALA A 76 -1.75 8.78 3.13
C ALA A 76 -2.99 9.46 2.52
N ALA A 77 -3.10 10.77 2.70
CA ALA A 77 -4.18 11.58 2.12
C ALA A 77 -4.20 11.50 0.59
N TYR A 78 -3.03 11.63 -0.04
CA TYR A 78 -2.90 11.56 -1.50
C TYR A 78 -3.37 10.22 -2.08
N LEU A 79 -3.05 9.10 -1.43
CA LEU A 79 -3.50 7.77 -1.85
C LEU A 79 -5.02 7.63 -1.66
N SER A 80 -5.55 8.11 -0.53
CA SER A 80 -6.98 8.06 -0.22
C SER A 80 -7.80 8.88 -1.23
N GLU A 81 -7.34 10.07 -1.61
CA GLU A 81 -7.98 10.91 -2.64
C GLU A 81 -8.04 10.23 -4.02
N ARG A 82 -7.18 9.25 -4.25
CA ARG A 82 -7.16 8.42 -5.48
C ARG A 82 -7.89 7.10 -5.35
N GLY A 83 -8.68 6.95 -4.30
CA GLY A 83 -9.58 5.82 -4.12
C GLY A 83 -8.97 4.59 -3.48
N LEU A 84 -7.73 4.66 -2.95
CA LEU A 84 -7.18 3.57 -2.15
C LEU A 84 -7.74 3.64 -0.73
N THR A 85 -7.97 2.48 -0.13
CA THR A 85 -8.34 2.37 1.28
C THR A 85 -7.07 2.37 2.13
N VAL A 86 -6.87 3.43 2.91
CA VAL A 86 -5.65 3.64 3.70
C VAL A 86 -5.98 3.77 5.19
N TYR A 87 -5.31 2.96 6.00
CA TYR A 87 -5.39 2.97 7.46
C TYR A 87 -4.02 3.28 8.05
N GLY A 88 -3.79 4.53 8.39
CA GLY A 88 -2.55 4.96 9.00
C GLY A 88 -2.35 6.46 8.94
N TRP A 89 -1.89 7.02 10.06
CA TRP A 89 -1.48 8.41 10.20
C TRP A 89 -0.32 8.50 11.20
N SER A 90 0.41 9.60 11.20
CA SER A 90 1.45 9.87 12.16
C SER A 90 0.85 10.08 13.55
N GLY A 91 1.47 9.49 14.58
CA GLY A 91 0.97 9.62 15.95
C GLY A 91 -0.21 8.72 16.32
N MET A 92 -0.53 7.69 15.53
CA MET A 92 -1.49 6.65 15.96
C MET A 92 -1.11 6.08 17.31
N THR A 93 -2.12 5.82 18.13
CA THR A 93 -1.93 5.05 19.36
C THR A 93 -1.73 3.55 19.06
N ARG A 94 -1.24 2.78 20.04
CA ARG A 94 -1.15 1.34 19.90
C ARG A 94 -2.53 0.70 19.64
N ALA A 95 -3.58 1.24 20.25
CA ALA A 95 -4.95 0.77 20.05
C ALA A 95 -5.43 1.00 18.61
N ASP A 96 -5.14 2.16 18.02
CA ASP A 96 -5.44 2.45 16.61
C ASP A 96 -4.70 1.47 15.68
N TYR A 97 -3.42 1.26 15.94
CA TYR A 97 -2.58 0.33 15.17
C TYR A 97 -3.14 -1.09 15.19
N ASP A 98 -3.49 -1.61 16.38
CA ASP A 98 -4.06 -2.94 16.54
C ASP A 98 -5.44 -3.05 15.87
N GLN A 99 -6.26 -2.01 15.94
CA GLN A 99 -7.54 -1.94 15.24
C GLN A 99 -7.36 -1.96 13.73
N HIS A 100 -6.41 -1.19 13.19
CA HIS A 100 -6.13 -1.16 11.76
C HIS A 100 -5.61 -2.51 11.25
N MET A 101 -4.77 -3.19 12.02
CA MET A 101 -4.34 -4.56 11.70
C MET A 101 -5.55 -5.49 11.56
N GLN A 102 -6.52 -5.42 12.48
CA GLN A 102 -7.73 -6.24 12.39
C GLN A 102 -8.57 -5.91 11.15
N ILE A 103 -8.70 -4.64 10.81
CA ILE A 103 -9.43 -4.20 9.61
C ILE A 103 -8.75 -4.69 8.34
N VAL A 104 -7.43 -4.52 8.23
CA VAL A 104 -6.64 -4.96 7.07
C VAL A 104 -6.70 -6.49 6.94
N ARG A 105 -6.63 -7.21 8.07
CA ARG A 105 -6.83 -8.67 8.10
C ARG A 105 -8.23 -9.07 7.62
N ALA A 106 -9.26 -8.35 8.04
CA ALA A 106 -10.65 -8.64 7.68
C ALA A 106 -10.98 -8.39 6.21
N PHE A 107 -10.17 -7.61 5.48
CA PHE A 107 -10.33 -7.31 4.06
C PHE A 107 -10.38 -8.55 3.18
N GLY A 108 -9.75 -9.63 3.59
CA GLY A 108 -9.84 -10.88 2.88
C GLY A 108 -8.94 -10.95 1.65
N ALA A 109 -7.74 -10.40 1.76
CA ALA A 109 -6.76 -10.44 0.70
C ALA A 109 -6.36 -11.86 0.29
N ASN A 110 -6.02 -12.03 -0.98
CA ASN A 110 -5.38 -13.23 -1.49
C ASN A 110 -3.88 -13.07 -1.77
N TYR A 111 -3.37 -11.84 -1.65
CA TYR A 111 -1.94 -11.52 -1.69
C TYR A 111 -1.59 -10.53 -0.59
N LEU A 112 -0.38 -10.62 -0.06
CA LEU A 112 0.12 -9.72 0.98
C LEU A 112 1.38 -9.01 0.48
N CYS A 113 1.53 -7.75 0.90
CA CYS A 113 2.78 -7.02 0.87
C CYS A 113 3.04 -6.54 2.30
N ASP A 114 4.01 -7.13 2.97
CA ASP A 114 4.19 -7.01 4.41
C ASP A 114 5.64 -6.60 4.72
N MET A 115 5.81 -5.56 5.49
CA MET A 115 7.12 -5.14 5.98
C MET A 115 7.21 -5.40 7.48
N GLY A 116 7.97 -6.43 7.84
CA GLY A 116 8.16 -6.85 9.22
C GLY A 116 7.42 -8.11 9.64
N GLY A 117 6.65 -8.74 8.72
CA GLY A 117 6.03 -10.05 8.93
C GLY A 117 4.77 -10.06 9.79
N GLU A 118 4.34 -8.93 10.36
CA GLU A 118 3.19 -8.88 11.29
C GLU A 118 1.88 -9.24 10.62
N LEU A 119 1.64 -8.75 9.41
CA LEU A 119 0.43 -9.07 8.65
C LEU A 119 0.45 -10.53 8.20
N SER A 120 1.59 -11.04 7.78
CA SER A 120 1.77 -12.42 7.38
C SER A 120 1.43 -13.38 8.53
N VAL A 121 1.92 -13.08 9.73
CA VAL A 121 1.56 -13.84 10.95
C VAL A 121 0.06 -13.77 11.22
N ALA A 122 -0.55 -12.58 11.08
CA ALA A 122 -1.99 -12.40 11.29
C ALA A 122 -2.86 -13.19 10.29
N TYR A 123 -2.29 -13.63 9.17
CA TYR A 123 -2.99 -14.41 8.14
C TYR A 123 -2.75 -15.91 8.19
N LEU A 124 -1.88 -16.43 9.09
CA LEU A 124 -1.49 -17.84 9.14
C LEU A 124 -2.69 -18.81 9.32
N ASP A 125 -3.67 -18.42 10.16
CA ASP A 125 -4.83 -19.26 10.48
C ASP A 125 -6.04 -18.99 9.57
N ARG A 126 -5.82 -18.31 8.46
CA ARG A 126 -6.92 -17.89 7.61
C ARG A 126 -7.30 -18.92 6.55
N GLU A 127 -8.62 -19.11 6.36
CA GLU A 127 -9.18 -19.91 5.27
C GLU A 127 -10.04 -19.03 4.32
N PRO A 128 -9.87 -19.12 3.00
CA PRO A 128 -8.77 -19.83 2.32
C PRO A 128 -7.41 -19.14 2.55
N PRO A 129 -6.30 -19.88 2.46
CA PRO A 129 -4.96 -19.31 2.64
C PRO A 129 -4.63 -18.30 1.54
N VAL A 130 -3.71 -17.39 1.85
CA VAL A 130 -3.19 -16.45 0.84
C VAL A 130 -2.43 -17.19 -0.25
N LYS A 131 -2.47 -16.64 -1.47
CA LYS A 131 -1.80 -17.22 -2.64
C LYS A 131 -0.33 -16.83 -2.74
N GLY A 132 0.06 -15.77 -2.03
CA GLY A 132 1.43 -15.28 -1.98
C GLY A 132 1.57 -14.10 -1.04
N ALA A 133 2.76 -13.97 -0.50
CA ALA A 133 3.18 -12.83 0.32
C ALA A 133 4.57 -12.36 -0.15
N LEU A 134 4.79 -11.07 -0.08
CA LEU A 134 6.07 -10.41 -0.32
C LEU A 134 6.44 -9.64 0.95
N GLU A 135 7.66 -9.82 1.42
CA GLU A 135 8.29 -9.05 2.48
C GLU A 135 9.42 -8.19 1.91
#